data_82225131b26e43c234cd7a6175b1ffb7
#
_entry.id   82225131b26e43c234cd7a6175b1ffb7
#
_cell.length_a   1.000
_cell.length_b   1.000
_cell.length_c   1.000
_cell.angle_alpha   90.00
_cell.angle_beta   90.00
_cell.angle_gamma   90.00
#
_symmetry.space_group_name_H-M   'P 1'
#
loop_
_entity.id
_entity.type
_entity.pdbx_description
1 polymer ?
#
loop_
_entity_poly.entity_id
_entity_poly.type
_entity_poly.pdbx_seq_one_letter_code
_entity_poly.pdbx_strand_id
1 'polypeptide(L)'
;KPIAEQEIGKLLLQETVSYAESSMCRRKTLLHYFGEEYMEENCGNCDNCRNPKPKIDARAALKMALEALRDIGDKFKADYLINVLTGKTTALIKSYGHNKSKWFGAGAEHDVRFWGAVLRQALILGLVDKNIENYGLISVNRKGENFIAMPFPVTVTLDHDYDEEEKEAEAVVPMGKGGAADEELFAM
;
A
#
# COMPACT_ATOMS: atom_id res chain seq x y z
N LYS A 1 1.29 28.84 2.13
CA LYS A 1 2.34 28.01 1.49
C LYS A 1 2.05 27.90 0.01
N PRO A 2 3.08 27.92 -0.87
CA PRO A 2 2.90 27.66 -2.29
C PRO A 2 2.22 26.31 -2.53
N ILE A 3 1.41 26.19 -3.58
CA ILE A 3 0.66 24.97 -3.90
C ILE A 3 1.60 23.75 -4.04
N ALA A 4 2.76 23.96 -4.65
CA ALA A 4 3.78 22.89 -4.80
C ALA A 4 4.28 22.33 -3.46
N GLU A 5 4.51 23.20 -2.45
CA GLU A 5 4.92 22.74 -1.10
C GLU A 5 3.80 21.98 -0.38
N GLN A 6 2.54 22.34 -0.61
CA GLN A 6 1.41 21.63 -0.05
C GLN A 6 1.28 20.22 -0.64
N GLU A 7 1.46 20.08 -1.96
CA GLU A 7 1.42 18.80 -2.65
C GLU A 7 2.58 17.88 -2.21
N ILE A 8 3.78 18.41 -2.06
CA ILE A 8 4.93 17.65 -1.54
C ILE A 8 4.67 17.23 -0.09
N GLY A 9 4.18 18.13 0.76
CA GLY A 9 3.84 17.81 2.15
C GLY A 9 2.77 16.72 2.25
N LYS A 10 1.76 16.76 1.40
CA LYS A 10 0.73 15.72 1.31
C LYS A 10 1.32 14.37 0.88
N LEU A 11 2.24 14.39 -0.09
CA LEU A 11 2.91 13.18 -0.55
C LEU A 11 3.74 12.54 0.57
N LEU A 12 4.52 13.33 1.31
CA LEU A 12 5.31 12.84 2.45
C LEU A 12 4.43 12.29 3.57
N LEU A 13 3.29 12.92 3.83
CA LEU A 13 2.31 12.39 4.79
C LEU A 13 1.76 11.04 4.33
N GLN A 14 1.39 10.91 3.05
CA GLN A 14 0.94 9.64 2.48
C GLN A 14 2.00 8.53 2.57
N GLU A 15 3.28 8.85 2.37
CA GLU A 15 4.38 7.89 2.58
C GLU A 15 4.45 7.42 4.05
N THR A 16 4.29 8.34 4.98
CA THR A 16 4.31 8.02 6.42
C THR A 16 3.11 7.13 6.80
N VAL A 17 1.92 7.45 6.32
CA VAL A 17 0.72 6.62 6.52
C VAL A 17 0.92 5.23 5.90
N SER A 18 1.39 5.17 4.66
CA SER A 18 1.69 3.90 3.98
C SER A 18 2.72 3.04 4.73
N TYR A 19 3.74 3.66 5.36
CA TYR A 19 4.68 2.97 6.22
C TYR A 19 4.01 2.43 7.49
N ALA A 20 3.15 3.23 8.14
CA ALA A 20 2.46 2.86 9.36
C ALA A 20 1.47 1.70 9.13
N GLU A 21 0.68 1.76 8.07
CA GLU A 21 -0.33 0.75 7.73
C GLU A 21 0.26 -0.54 7.15
N SER A 22 1.47 -0.48 6.57
CA SER A 22 2.10 -1.62 5.93
C SER A 22 2.36 -2.76 6.92
N SER A 23 1.99 -3.96 6.55
CA SER A 23 2.35 -5.21 7.25
C SER A 23 3.71 -5.79 6.82
N MET A 24 4.45 -5.11 5.96
CA MET A 24 5.81 -5.50 5.57
C MET A 24 6.81 -5.24 6.69
N CYS A 25 7.98 -5.89 6.62
CA CYS A 25 9.07 -5.63 7.54
C CYS A 25 9.42 -4.13 7.60
N ARG A 26 9.29 -3.51 8.78
CA ARG A 26 9.57 -2.07 8.98
C ARG A 26 10.98 -1.68 8.54
N ARG A 27 11.98 -2.49 8.88
CA ARG A 27 13.38 -2.24 8.49
C ARG A 27 13.54 -2.29 6.97
N LYS A 28 12.98 -3.30 6.30
CA LYS A 28 13.04 -3.43 4.85
C LYS A 28 12.41 -2.22 4.14
N THR A 29 11.23 -1.81 4.60
CA THR A 29 10.53 -0.65 4.04
C THR A 29 11.31 0.65 4.25
N LEU A 30 11.89 0.83 5.44
CA LEU A 30 12.67 2.03 5.78
C LEU A 30 13.97 2.11 4.97
N LEU A 31 14.73 1.02 4.88
CA LEU A 31 15.97 0.98 4.10
C LEU A 31 15.70 1.22 2.62
N HIS A 32 14.63 0.60 2.09
CA HIS A 32 14.21 0.86 0.71
C HIS A 32 13.87 2.35 0.47
N TYR A 33 13.20 3.01 1.43
CA TYR A 33 12.89 4.44 1.34
C TYR A 33 14.15 5.31 1.22
N PHE A 34 15.25 4.91 1.89
CA PHE A 34 16.55 5.57 1.79
C PHE A 34 17.43 5.08 0.64
N GLY A 35 16.90 4.23 -0.25
CA GLY A 35 17.63 3.71 -1.41
C GLY A 35 18.59 2.56 -1.10
N GLU A 36 18.48 1.94 0.08
CA GLU A 36 19.29 0.80 0.46
C GLU A 36 18.57 -0.52 0.16
N GLU A 37 19.32 -1.51 -0.32
CA GLU A 37 18.82 -2.88 -0.50
C GLU A 37 18.97 -3.69 0.79
N TYR A 38 17.86 -4.28 1.24
CA TYR A 38 17.85 -5.22 2.36
C TYR A 38 17.58 -6.61 1.84
N MET A 39 18.63 -7.45 1.82
CA MET A 39 18.63 -8.78 1.20
C MET A 39 17.79 -9.80 1.98
N GLU A 40 17.62 -9.61 3.28
CA GLU A 40 16.84 -10.51 4.12
C GLU A 40 15.33 -10.36 3.87
N GLU A 41 14.59 -11.43 4.00
CA GLU A 41 13.14 -11.39 3.86
C GLU A 41 12.47 -10.55 4.96
N ASN A 42 12.98 -10.65 6.18
CA ASN A 42 12.50 -9.92 7.37
C ASN A 42 13.63 -9.69 8.37
N CYS A 43 13.42 -8.79 9.34
CA CYS A 43 14.41 -8.49 10.37
C CYS A 43 14.24 -9.29 11.66
N GLY A 44 13.18 -10.09 11.80
CA GLY A 44 12.85 -10.88 12.99
C GLY A 44 12.48 -10.08 14.25
N ASN A 45 12.58 -8.75 14.22
CA ASN A 45 12.53 -7.90 15.43
C ASN A 45 11.38 -6.88 15.44
N CYS A 46 10.91 -6.38 14.29
CA CYS A 46 9.83 -5.41 14.26
C CYS A 46 8.48 -6.07 14.58
N ASP A 47 7.49 -5.24 14.84
CA ASP A 47 6.10 -5.65 15.10
C ASP A 47 5.55 -6.60 14.03
N ASN A 48 5.70 -6.22 12.75
CA ASN A 48 5.24 -7.01 11.61
C ASN A 48 5.98 -8.37 11.46
N CYS A 49 7.26 -8.43 11.82
CA CYS A 49 8.01 -9.68 11.77
C CYS A 49 7.68 -10.61 12.94
N ARG A 50 7.31 -10.05 14.10
CA ARG A 50 6.88 -10.82 15.28
C ARG A 50 5.46 -11.35 15.15
N ASN A 51 4.60 -10.61 14.44
CA ASN A 51 3.20 -10.97 14.20
C ASN A 51 2.93 -10.97 12.68
N PRO A 52 3.47 -11.94 11.93
CA PRO A 52 3.37 -11.94 10.48
C PRO A 52 1.94 -12.21 10.03
N LYS A 53 1.42 -11.38 9.13
CA LYS A 53 0.14 -11.62 8.45
C LYS A 53 0.29 -12.71 7.37
N PRO A 54 -0.79 -13.42 7.01
CA PRO A 54 -0.77 -14.40 5.93
C PRO A 54 -0.28 -13.80 4.61
N LYS A 55 0.55 -14.55 3.90
CA LYS A 55 1.02 -14.19 2.55
C LYS A 55 0.00 -14.65 1.51
N ILE A 56 -0.30 -13.78 0.57
CA ILE A 56 -1.23 -14.01 -0.55
C ILE A 56 -0.41 -14.03 -1.84
N ASP A 57 -0.65 -15.00 -2.71
CA ASP A 57 -0.05 -15.00 -4.06
C ASP A 57 -0.58 -13.80 -4.84
N ALA A 58 0.35 -12.96 -5.27
CA ALA A 58 0.05 -11.74 -6.01
C ALA A 58 0.70 -11.71 -7.40
N ARG A 59 1.28 -12.81 -7.88
CA ARG A 59 1.98 -12.86 -9.17
C ARG A 59 1.08 -12.42 -10.33
N ALA A 60 -0.14 -12.95 -10.40
CA ALA A 60 -1.08 -12.59 -11.46
C ALA A 60 -1.57 -11.14 -11.35
N ALA A 61 -1.88 -10.70 -10.12
CA ALA A 61 -2.29 -9.33 -9.84
C ALA A 61 -1.17 -8.32 -10.14
N LEU A 62 0.06 -8.62 -9.76
CA LEU A 62 1.21 -7.77 -10.06
C LEU A 62 1.45 -7.65 -11.56
N LYS A 63 1.36 -8.76 -12.31
CA LYS A 63 1.45 -8.73 -13.77
C LYS A 63 0.34 -7.83 -14.35
N MET A 64 -0.89 -8.02 -13.93
CA MET A 64 -2.03 -7.18 -14.35
C MET A 64 -1.80 -5.70 -14.06
N ALA A 65 -1.32 -5.36 -12.88
CA ALA A 65 -1.03 -3.98 -12.50
C ALA A 65 0.05 -3.35 -13.37
N LEU A 66 1.12 -4.07 -13.67
CA LEU A 66 2.21 -3.59 -14.54
C LEU A 66 1.75 -3.43 -15.99
N GLU A 67 0.99 -4.38 -16.52
CA GLU A 67 0.41 -4.27 -17.88
C GLU A 67 -0.56 -3.08 -17.97
N ALA A 68 -1.42 -2.90 -16.96
CA ALA A 68 -2.32 -1.76 -16.89
C ALA A 68 -1.57 -0.43 -16.81
N LEU A 69 -0.53 -0.35 -15.97
CA LEU A 69 0.31 0.84 -15.83
C LEU A 69 1.00 1.20 -17.15
N ARG A 70 1.57 0.20 -17.85
CA ARG A 70 2.20 0.38 -19.16
C ARG A 70 1.21 0.93 -20.19
N ASP A 71 -0.01 0.39 -20.26
CA ASP A 71 -1.03 0.78 -21.25
C ASP A 71 -1.66 2.15 -20.93
N ILE A 72 -1.78 2.50 -19.64
CA ILE A 72 -2.29 3.80 -19.17
C ILE A 72 -1.24 4.91 -19.34
N GLY A 73 0.03 4.56 -19.20
CA GLY A 73 1.17 5.47 -19.32
C GLY A 73 1.63 6.05 -17.98
N ASP A 74 2.75 6.76 -18.04
CA ASP A 74 3.57 7.23 -16.92
C ASP A 74 3.16 8.58 -16.31
N LYS A 75 1.94 9.06 -16.61
CA LYS A 75 1.44 10.37 -16.17
C LYS A 75 0.56 10.33 -14.93
N PHE A 76 0.51 9.19 -14.26
CA PHE A 76 -0.45 8.96 -13.18
C PHE A 76 0.24 8.45 -11.92
N LYS A 77 -0.40 8.71 -10.77
CA LYS A 77 -0.02 8.20 -9.46
C LYS A 77 -0.60 6.80 -9.23
N ALA A 78 -0.10 6.11 -8.20
CA ALA A 78 -0.58 4.79 -7.79
C ALA A 78 -2.10 4.76 -7.56
N ASP A 79 -2.66 5.76 -6.86
CA ASP A 79 -4.10 5.86 -6.57
C ASP A 79 -4.96 5.90 -7.84
N TYR A 80 -4.46 6.53 -8.90
CA TYR A 80 -5.15 6.57 -10.18
C TYR A 80 -5.27 5.16 -10.79
N LEU A 81 -4.16 4.43 -10.82
CA LEU A 81 -4.12 3.05 -11.31
C LEU A 81 -5.05 2.15 -10.49
N ILE A 82 -5.01 2.27 -9.15
CA ILE A 82 -5.89 1.52 -8.25
C ILE A 82 -7.36 1.81 -8.56
N ASN A 83 -7.73 3.07 -8.76
CA ASN A 83 -9.11 3.44 -9.11
C ASN A 83 -9.52 2.87 -10.48
N VAL A 84 -8.63 2.81 -11.46
CA VAL A 84 -8.90 2.15 -12.74
C VAL A 84 -9.12 0.66 -12.55
N LEU A 85 -8.23 -0.04 -11.85
CA LEU A 85 -8.32 -1.50 -11.62
C LEU A 85 -9.57 -1.89 -10.82
N THR A 86 -9.93 -1.10 -9.82
CA THR A 86 -11.13 -1.35 -8.99
C THR A 86 -12.43 -0.86 -9.63
N GLY A 87 -12.37 -0.20 -10.81
CA GLY A 87 -13.55 0.33 -11.50
C GLY A 87 -14.14 1.59 -10.85
N LYS A 88 -13.37 2.28 -10.00
CA LYS A 88 -13.82 3.52 -9.34
C LYS A 88 -13.69 4.70 -10.29
N THR A 89 -14.81 5.23 -10.72
CA THR A 89 -14.86 6.37 -11.64
C THR A 89 -14.51 7.68 -10.94
N THR A 90 -13.52 8.41 -11.47
CA THR A 90 -13.19 9.79 -11.08
C THR A 90 -13.32 10.73 -12.29
N ALA A 91 -13.39 12.05 -12.03
CA ALA A 91 -13.42 13.04 -13.11
C ALA A 91 -12.18 12.91 -14.03
N LEU A 92 -11.02 12.65 -13.44
CA LEU A 92 -9.76 12.47 -14.16
C LEU A 92 -9.78 11.22 -15.05
N ILE A 93 -10.29 10.09 -14.56
CA ILE A 93 -10.43 8.84 -15.33
C ILE A 93 -11.36 9.04 -16.53
N LYS A 94 -12.45 9.80 -16.35
CA LYS A 94 -13.37 10.15 -17.45
C LYS A 94 -12.71 11.04 -18.49
N SER A 95 -11.96 12.07 -18.07
CA SER A 95 -11.31 13.02 -18.98
C SER A 95 -10.26 12.36 -19.87
N TYR A 96 -9.54 11.36 -19.36
CA TYR A 96 -8.58 10.56 -20.13
C TYR A 96 -9.22 9.37 -20.87
N GLY A 97 -10.51 9.11 -20.65
CA GLY A 97 -11.22 8.02 -21.31
C GLY A 97 -10.90 6.63 -20.78
N HIS A 98 -10.13 6.52 -19.67
CA HIS A 98 -9.72 5.24 -19.11
C HIS A 98 -10.86 4.44 -18.47
N ASN A 99 -12.03 5.05 -18.25
CA ASN A 99 -13.27 4.35 -17.89
C ASN A 99 -13.80 3.42 -19.01
N LYS A 100 -13.24 3.51 -20.22
CA LYS A 100 -13.53 2.63 -21.36
C LYS A 100 -12.38 1.67 -21.68
N SER A 101 -11.31 1.73 -20.91
CA SER A 101 -10.16 0.82 -21.04
C SER A 101 -10.54 -0.59 -20.61
N LYS A 102 -9.88 -1.61 -21.22
CA LYS A 102 -9.98 -3.01 -20.79
C LYS A 102 -9.57 -3.23 -19.32
N TRP A 103 -8.80 -2.29 -18.75
CA TRP A 103 -8.32 -2.34 -17.38
C TRP A 103 -9.31 -1.79 -16.37
N PHE A 104 -10.35 -1.06 -16.83
CA PHE A 104 -11.32 -0.48 -15.92
C PHE A 104 -12.19 -1.56 -15.27
N GLY A 105 -12.03 -1.74 -13.96
CA GLY A 105 -12.70 -2.79 -13.21
C GLY A 105 -12.11 -4.19 -13.38
N ALA A 106 -11.01 -4.34 -14.13
CA ALA A 106 -10.38 -5.66 -14.34
C ALA A 106 -9.88 -6.32 -13.04
N GLY A 107 -9.63 -5.53 -12.00
CA GLY A 107 -9.21 -5.98 -10.67
C GLY A 107 -10.24 -5.72 -9.58
N ALA A 108 -11.52 -5.57 -9.92
CA ALA A 108 -12.59 -5.25 -8.97
C ALA A 108 -12.88 -6.38 -7.95
N GLU A 109 -12.32 -7.57 -8.15
CA GLU A 109 -12.36 -8.69 -7.20
C GLU A 109 -11.55 -8.41 -5.92
N HIS A 110 -10.61 -7.46 -5.99
CA HIS A 110 -9.76 -7.05 -4.87
C HIS A 110 -10.03 -5.59 -4.50
N ASP A 111 -9.84 -5.28 -3.23
CA ASP A 111 -10.02 -3.94 -2.69
C ASP A 111 -8.80 -3.03 -2.92
N VAL A 112 -8.95 -1.77 -2.50
CA VAL A 112 -7.89 -0.75 -2.61
C VAL A 112 -6.64 -1.12 -1.79
N ARG A 113 -6.81 -1.79 -0.64
CA ARG A 113 -5.70 -2.21 0.24
C ARG A 113 -4.84 -3.27 -0.42
N PHE A 114 -5.48 -4.27 -1.02
CA PHE A 114 -4.77 -5.30 -1.78
C PHE A 114 -3.95 -4.69 -2.92
N TRP A 115 -4.55 -3.82 -3.73
CA TRP A 115 -3.84 -3.16 -4.83
C TRP A 115 -2.74 -2.23 -4.34
N GLY A 116 -2.93 -1.56 -3.19
CA GLY A 116 -1.88 -0.79 -2.51
C GLY A 116 -0.68 -1.65 -2.13
N ALA A 117 -0.93 -2.83 -1.53
CA ALA A 117 0.12 -3.79 -1.18
C ALA A 117 0.85 -4.33 -2.43
N VAL A 118 0.12 -4.63 -3.52
CA VAL A 118 0.70 -5.09 -4.80
C VAL A 118 1.63 -4.03 -5.40
N LEU A 119 1.20 -2.77 -5.47
CA LEU A 119 2.01 -1.68 -6.03
C LEU A 119 3.22 -1.34 -5.14
N ARG A 120 3.08 -1.40 -3.82
CA ARG A 120 4.20 -1.25 -2.89
C ARG A 120 5.23 -2.36 -3.10
N GLN A 121 4.77 -3.60 -3.27
CA GLN A 121 5.65 -4.72 -3.58
C GLN A 121 6.35 -4.52 -4.93
N ALA A 122 5.67 -3.98 -5.95
CA ALA A 122 6.28 -3.63 -7.23
C ALA A 122 7.43 -2.63 -7.09
N LEU A 123 7.23 -1.59 -6.25
CA LEU A 123 8.27 -0.59 -5.95
C LEU A 123 9.47 -1.23 -5.24
N ILE A 124 9.25 -2.05 -4.23
CA ILE A 124 10.32 -2.71 -3.44
C ILE A 124 11.11 -3.70 -4.29
N LEU A 125 10.46 -4.40 -5.22
CA LEU A 125 11.13 -5.27 -6.19
C LEU A 125 11.84 -4.49 -7.30
N GLY A 126 11.69 -3.17 -7.33
CA GLY A 126 12.27 -2.29 -8.36
C GLY A 126 11.70 -2.56 -9.76
N LEU A 127 10.43 -2.95 -9.85
CA LEU A 127 9.72 -3.18 -11.13
C LEU A 127 9.05 -1.92 -11.65
N VAL A 128 8.86 -0.95 -10.77
CA VAL A 128 8.21 0.34 -11.02
C VAL A 128 9.10 1.43 -10.45
N ASP A 129 9.29 2.50 -11.21
CA ASP A 129 9.94 3.71 -10.75
C ASP A 129 8.88 4.71 -10.26
N LYS A 130 9.19 5.41 -9.17
CA LYS A 130 8.36 6.48 -8.63
C LYS A 130 9.12 7.79 -8.70
N ASN A 131 8.61 8.73 -9.49
CA ASN A 131 9.23 10.05 -9.66
C ASN A 131 8.71 11.02 -8.59
N ILE A 132 9.51 11.25 -7.55
CA ILE A 132 9.17 12.13 -6.43
C ILE A 132 9.12 13.60 -6.89
N GLU A 133 10.01 14.01 -7.79
CA GLU A 133 10.07 15.40 -8.33
C GLU A 133 8.80 15.74 -9.14
N ASN A 134 8.20 14.74 -9.78
CA ASN A 134 6.92 14.83 -10.48
C ASN A 134 5.74 14.31 -9.64
N TYR A 135 5.71 14.67 -8.36
CA TYR A 135 4.58 14.41 -7.46
C TYR A 135 4.19 12.93 -7.30
N GLY A 136 5.16 12.02 -7.44
CA GLY A 136 4.93 10.59 -7.22
C GLY A 136 4.27 9.87 -8.39
N LEU A 137 4.50 10.35 -9.62
CA LEU A 137 4.14 9.61 -10.82
C LEU A 137 4.88 8.27 -10.86
N ILE A 138 4.21 7.23 -11.35
CA ILE A 138 4.76 5.88 -11.44
C ILE A 138 4.89 5.44 -12.90
N SER A 139 5.92 4.67 -13.19
CA SER A 139 6.16 4.10 -14.52
C SER A 139 6.77 2.69 -14.42
N VAL A 140 6.44 1.85 -15.40
CA VAL A 140 7.08 0.52 -15.52
C VAL A 140 8.49 0.71 -16.05
N ASN A 141 9.47 0.10 -15.39
CA ASN A 141 10.86 0.12 -15.85
C ASN A 141 11.24 -1.20 -16.59
N ARG A 142 12.50 -1.33 -17.02
CA ARG A 142 12.98 -2.50 -17.73
C ARG A 142 12.82 -3.81 -16.93
N LYS A 143 13.01 -3.78 -15.61
CA LYS A 143 12.79 -4.97 -14.76
C LYS A 143 11.30 -5.35 -14.73
N GLY A 144 10.41 -4.36 -14.70
CA GLY A 144 8.96 -4.56 -14.78
C GLY A 144 8.54 -5.18 -16.11
N GLU A 145 9.08 -4.72 -17.23
CA GLU A 145 8.83 -5.32 -18.54
C GLU A 145 9.30 -6.78 -18.60
N ASN A 146 10.46 -7.09 -18.02
CA ASN A 146 10.94 -8.46 -17.92
C ASN A 146 10.01 -9.33 -17.05
N PHE A 147 9.47 -8.78 -15.96
CA PHE A 147 8.50 -9.47 -15.13
C PHE A 147 7.20 -9.75 -15.88
N ILE A 148 6.70 -8.81 -16.68
CA ILE A 148 5.50 -9.01 -17.52
C ILE A 148 5.73 -10.18 -18.48
N ALA A 149 6.91 -10.26 -19.10
CA ALA A 149 7.27 -11.33 -20.03
C ALA A 149 7.45 -12.70 -19.35
N MET A 150 8.14 -12.73 -18.20
CA MET A 150 8.42 -13.93 -17.41
C MET A 150 8.14 -13.69 -15.93
N PRO A 151 6.87 -13.82 -15.46
CA PRO A 151 6.52 -13.61 -14.08
C PRO A 151 7.10 -14.68 -13.15
N PHE A 152 7.80 -14.26 -12.10
CA PHE A 152 8.22 -15.12 -11.00
C PHE A 152 7.23 -15.08 -9.84
N PRO A 153 7.26 -16.04 -8.89
CA PRO A 153 6.38 -16.03 -7.74
C PRO A 153 6.58 -14.78 -6.88
N VAL A 154 5.48 -14.09 -6.56
CA VAL A 154 5.45 -12.92 -5.69
C VAL A 154 4.29 -13.06 -4.72
N THR A 155 4.55 -12.79 -3.45
CA THR A 155 3.53 -12.76 -2.41
C THR A 155 3.44 -11.36 -1.80
N VAL A 156 2.26 -11.00 -1.36
CA VAL A 156 1.99 -9.78 -0.59
C VAL A 156 1.31 -10.12 0.73
N THR A 157 1.42 -9.23 1.70
CA THR A 157 0.62 -9.24 2.92
C THR A 157 -0.32 -8.03 2.88
N LEU A 158 -1.57 -8.21 3.33
CA LEU A 158 -2.49 -7.09 3.42
C LEU A 158 -2.05 -6.11 4.51
N ASP A 159 -2.27 -4.84 4.26
CA ASP A 159 -2.00 -3.78 5.22
C ASP A 159 -2.85 -3.94 6.49
N HIS A 160 -2.43 -3.30 7.58
CA HIS A 160 -3.21 -3.23 8.80
C HIS A 160 -4.48 -2.42 8.58
N ASP A 161 -5.57 -2.89 9.18
CA ASP A 161 -6.82 -2.16 9.30
C ASP A 161 -7.04 -1.82 10.77
N TYR A 162 -6.49 -0.70 11.17
CA TYR A 162 -6.57 -0.27 12.56
C TYR A 162 -8.01 0.02 13.01
N ASP A 163 -8.90 0.41 12.09
CA ASP A 163 -10.32 0.64 12.40
C ASP A 163 -11.06 -0.66 12.70
N GLU A 164 -10.72 -1.76 12.02
CA GLU A 164 -11.27 -3.09 12.31
C GLU A 164 -10.59 -3.72 13.53
N GLU A 165 -9.27 -3.58 13.66
CA GLU A 165 -8.50 -4.09 14.80
C GLU A 165 -8.94 -3.44 16.13
N GLU A 166 -9.27 -2.13 16.15
CA GLU A 166 -9.81 -1.46 17.33
C GLU A 166 -11.21 -1.99 17.70
N LYS A 167 -12.10 -2.18 16.72
CA LYS A 167 -13.44 -2.74 16.96
C LYS A 167 -13.40 -4.17 17.50
N GLU A 168 -12.48 -4.98 16.99
CA GLU A 168 -12.27 -6.34 17.50
C GLU A 168 -11.68 -6.32 18.92
N ALA A 169 -10.76 -5.41 19.22
CA ALA A 169 -10.19 -5.26 20.55
C ALA A 169 -11.25 -4.77 21.57
N GLU A 170 -12.11 -3.84 21.18
CA GLU A 170 -13.23 -3.38 22.03
C GLU A 170 -14.27 -4.49 22.26
N ALA A 171 -14.52 -5.35 21.27
CA ALA A 171 -15.46 -6.47 21.39
C ALA A 171 -14.94 -7.59 22.31
N VAL A 172 -13.61 -7.71 22.47
CA VAL A 172 -12.95 -8.74 23.30
C VAL A 172 -12.77 -8.28 24.76
N VAL A 173 -12.83 -6.98 25.04
CA VAL A 173 -12.78 -6.48 26.43
C VAL A 173 -14.08 -6.90 27.12
N PRO A 174 -14.08 -7.90 28.04
CA PRO A 174 -15.26 -8.17 28.83
C PRO A 174 -15.54 -6.89 29.63
N MET A 175 -16.81 -6.43 29.60
CA MET A 175 -17.27 -5.36 30.47
C MET A 175 -17.11 -5.79 31.94
N GLY A 176 -15.87 -5.78 32.39
CA GLY A 176 -15.56 -5.82 33.80
C GLY A 176 -16.08 -4.51 34.35
N LYS A 177 -17.09 -4.58 35.23
CA LYS A 177 -17.47 -3.47 36.08
C LYS A 177 -16.19 -2.93 36.70
N GLY A 178 -15.69 -1.78 36.21
CA GLY A 178 -14.64 -1.00 36.85
C GLY A 178 -15.14 -0.55 38.19
N GLY A 179 -15.07 -1.43 39.16
CA GLY A 179 -15.07 -1.04 40.55
C GLY A 179 -13.75 -0.35 40.80
N ALA A 180 -13.78 0.93 41.15
CA ALA A 180 -12.59 1.60 41.65
C ALA A 180 -12.03 0.72 42.78
N ALA A 181 -10.84 0.16 42.56
CA ALA A 181 -10.25 -0.83 43.48
C ALA A 181 -9.71 -0.18 44.77
N ASP A 182 -9.91 1.11 45.01
CA ASP A 182 -9.43 1.78 46.20
C ASP A 182 -10.33 2.99 46.55
N GLU A 183 -11.37 2.75 47.34
CA GLU A 183 -12.18 3.83 47.91
C GLU A 183 -11.39 4.70 48.90
N GLU A 184 -10.26 4.23 49.43
CA GLU A 184 -9.42 4.98 50.38
C GLU A 184 -8.55 6.07 49.71
N LEU A 185 -8.28 5.98 48.41
CA LEU A 185 -7.45 6.95 47.70
C LEU A 185 -8.19 8.26 47.34
N PHE A 186 -9.50 8.29 47.44
CA PHE A 186 -10.34 9.45 47.14
C PHE A 186 -11.01 10.11 48.39
N ALA A 187 -10.61 9.69 49.59
CA ALA A 187 -11.13 10.22 50.87
C ALA A 187 -10.17 11.19 51.56
N MET A 188 -9.30 11.91 50.82
CA MET A 188 -8.54 13.05 51.33
C MET A 188 -8.99 14.35 50.71
#